data_56f97b652669d7ad3868a4fa358af794
#
_entry.id   56f97b652669d7ad3868a4fa358af794
#
_cell.length_a   1.000
_cell.length_b   1.000
_cell.length_c   1.000
_cell.angle_alpha   90.00
_cell.angle_beta   90.00
_cell.angle_gamma   90.00
#
_symmetry.space_group_name_H-M   'P 1'
#
loop_
_entity.id
_entity.type
_entity.pdbx_description
1 polymer ?
#
loop_
_entity_poly.entity_id
_entity_poly.type
_entity_poly.pdbx_seq_one_letter_code
_entity_poly.pdbx_strand_id
1 'polypeptide(L)'
;TFGPIVGMLPAVLGFPPVQSLVAVALKGGEVSCVLRLDLADATGPGGVEQLVHAIRGGKADGVIAAVVSEEAARDLVPSAAIQDALDGLSAGVRVVGAVVVDRVQEGGRWRCADGCGASGAVSDPKSSVMAAAAVAEGRRLYGSRDEVVASVAVDGARAAAVAPLMVGAGGPVGDV
;
A
#
# COMPACT_ATOMS: atom_id res chain seq x y z
N THR A 1 -0.39 0.55 19.72
CA THR A 1 0.08 1.72 18.96
C THR A 1 0.24 1.37 17.48
N PHE A 2 -0.09 2.30 16.57
CA PHE A 2 -0.03 2.09 15.12
C PHE A 2 1.29 2.55 14.48
N GLY A 3 2.14 3.29 15.22
CA GLY A 3 3.40 3.83 14.69
C GLY A 3 4.30 2.77 14.00
N PRO A 4 4.60 1.62 14.62
CA PRO A 4 5.38 0.56 14.00
C PRO A 4 4.72 -0.04 12.76
N ILE A 5 3.39 -0.22 12.75
CA ILE A 5 2.64 -0.78 11.62
C ILE A 5 2.70 0.19 10.43
N VAL A 6 2.50 1.49 10.68
CA VAL A 6 2.64 2.52 9.64
C VAL A 6 4.08 2.61 9.15
N GLY A 7 5.06 2.57 10.06
CA GLY A 7 6.48 2.65 9.72
C GLY A 7 6.99 1.48 8.85
N MET A 8 6.37 0.31 8.89
CA MET A 8 6.78 -0.81 8.03
C MET A 8 6.26 -0.72 6.59
N LEU A 9 5.25 0.12 6.30
CA LEU A 9 4.58 0.17 5.00
C LEU A 9 5.54 0.38 3.82
N PRO A 10 6.54 1.30 3.87
CA PRO A 10 7.48 1.46 2.77
C PRO A 10 8.27 0.19 2.45
N ALA A 11 8.68 -0.57 3.47
CA ALA A 11 9.43 -1.80 3.28
C ALA A 11 8.59 -2.91 2.64
N VAL A 12 7.29 -2.98 2.95
CA VAL A 12 6.38 -3.97 2.37
C VAL A 12 5.94 -3.58 0.97
N LEU A 13 5.60 -2.30 0.74
CA LEU A 13 5.14 -1.79 -0.56
C LEU A 13 6.29 -1.54 -1.55
N GLY A 14 7.53 -1.39 -1.06
CA GLY A 14 8.69 -1.01 -1.86
C GLY A 14 8.86 0.50 -2.03
N PHE A 15 7.95 1.31 -1.55
CA PHE A 15 7.97 2.78 -1.60
C PHE A 15 7.05 3.37 -0.51
N PRO A 16 7.29 4.62 -0.05
CA PRO A 16 6.39 5.28 0.89
C PRO A 16 5.06 5.62 0.22
N PRO A 17 3.91 5.15 0.78
CA PRO A 17 2.60 5.50 0.25
C PRO A 17 2.31 6.99 0.49
N VAL A 18 1.70 7.64 -0.50
CA VAL A 18 1.22 9.03 -0.48
C VAL A 18 -0.16 9.05 -1.11
N GLN A 19 -1.08 9.88 -0.60
CA GLN A 19 -2.47 9.97 -1.09
C GLN A 19 -3.08 8.58 -1.32
N SER A 20 -3.11 7.77 -0.26
CA SER A 20 -3.42 6.34 -0.37
C SER A 20 -4.32 5.87 0.77
N LEU A 21 -5.21 4.94 0.45
CA LEU A 21 -5.80 4.02 1.42
C LEU A 21 -4.98 2.73 1.41
N VAL A 22 -4.41 2.39 2.56
CA VAL A 22 -3.62 1.16 2.74
C VAL A 22 -4.37 0.24 3.70
N ALA A 23 -4.62 -0.98 3.27
CA ALA A 23 -5.21 -2.04 4.08
C ALA A 23 -4.13 -3.06 4.46
N VAL A 24 -3.82 -3.14 5.75
CA VAL A 24 -2.95 -4.17 6.32
C VAL A 24 -3.84 -5.32 6.76
N ALA A 25 -3.88 -6.38 5.97
CA ALA A 25 -4.69 -7.56 6.23
C ALA A 25 -3.99 -8.47 7.26
N LEU A 26 -4.76 -8.92 8.23
CA LEU A 26 -4.29 -9.77 9.33
C LEU A 26 -4.89 -11.17 9.21
N LYS A 27 -4.12 -12.16 9.64
CA LYS A 27 -4.58 -13.53 9.78
C LYS A 27 -3.92 -14.15 10.99
N GLY A 28 -4.73 -14.60 11.95
CA GLY A 28 -4.21 -15.12 13.22
C GLY A 28 -3.43 -14.08 14.04
N GLY A 29 -3.69 -12.77 13.84
CA GLY A 29 -2.98 -11.68 14.49
C GLY A 29 -1.67 -11.25 13.81
N GLU A 30 -1.27 -11.93 12.73
CA GLU A 30 -0.07 -11.60 11.94
C GLU A 30 -0.44 -10.89 10.64
N VAL A 31 0.47 -10.07 10.11
CA VAL A 31 0.29 -9.42 8.82
C VAL A 31 0.40 -10.48 7.71
N SER A 32 -0.69 -10.68 6.97
CA SER A 32 -0.74 -11.64 5.87
C SER A 32 -0.46 -10.99 4.51
N CYS A 33 -0.99 -9.80 4.28
CA CYS A 33 -0.68 -8.99 3.10
C CYS A 33 -0.97 -7.51 3.35
N VAL A 34 -0.42 -6.67 2.48
CA VAL A 34 -0.69 -5.23 2.47
C VAL A 34 -1.18 -4.86 1.08
N LEU A 35 -2.34 -4.21 1.03
CA LEU A 35 -2.98 -3.74 -0.18
C LEU A 35 -3.02 -2.22 -0.16
N ARG A 36 -2.78 -1.61 -1.30
CA ARG A 36 -2.78 -0.16 -1.44
C ARG A 36 -3.64 0.27 -2.60
N LEU A 37 -4.45 1.27 -2.38
CA LEU A 37 -5.26 1.93 -3.39
C LEU A 37 -4.95 3.43 -3.36
N ASP A 38 -4.95 4.09 -4.51
CA ASP A 38 -4.90 5.55 -4.55
C ASP A 38 -6.12 6.13 -3.83
N LEU A 39 -5.95 7.21 -3.07
CA LEU A 39 -7.04 7.74 -2.25
C LEU A 39 -8.21 8.21 -3.13
N ALA A 40 -7.92 8.76 -4.31
CA ALA A 40 -8.94 9.14 -5.28
C ALA A 40 -9.75 7.93 -5.78
N ASP A 41 -9.10 6.80 -6.00
CA ASP A 41 -9.78 5.56 -6.40
C ASP A 41 -10.58 4.98 -5.22
N ALA A 42 -10.01 5.01 -4.00
CA ALA A 42 -10.69 4.51 -2.81
C ALA A 42 -11.96 5.29 -2.47
N THR A 43 -11.97 6.60 -2.72
CA THR A 43 -13.14 7.47 -2.52
C THR A 43 -14.05 7.54 -3.75
N GLY A 44 -13.65 6.91 -4.86
CA GLY A 44 -14.42 6.79 -6.08
C GLY A 44 -15.34 5.56 -6.09
N PRO A 45 -16.23 5.48 -7.09
CA PRO A 45 -17.17 4.36 -7.23
C PRO A 45 -16.45 3.01 -7.39
N GLY A 46 -16.79 2.02 -6.59
CA GLY A 46 -16.30 0.65 -6.71
C GLY A 46 -14.87 0.41 -6.19
N GLY A 47 -14.16 1.44 -5.72
CA GLY A 47 -12.78 1.30 -5.28
C GLY A 47 -12.64 0.43 -4.02
N VAL A 48 -13.44 0.70 -3.01
CA VAL A 48 -13.44 -0.06 -1.75
C VAL A 48 -13.91 -1.49 -1.95
N GLU A 49 -14.86 -1.74 -2.83
CA GLU A 49 -15.39 -3.06 -3.15
C GLU A 49 -14.29 -3.98 -3.73
N GLN A 50 -13.42 -3.44 -4.58
CA GLN A 50 -12.27 -4.19 -5.10
C GLN A 50 -11.30 -4.57 -3.98
N LEU A 51 -11.03 -3.64 -3.07
CA LEU A 51 -10.18 -3.87 -1.91
C LEU A 51 -10.77 -4.94 -0.99
N VAL A 52 -12.06 -4.84 -0.67
CA VAL A 52 -12.82 -5.83 0.11
C VAL A 52 -12.76 -7.22 -0.55
N HIS A 53 -12.97 -7.28 -1.87
CA HIS A 53 -12.89 -8.53 -2.61
C HIS A 53 -11.52 -9.21 -2.48
N ALA A 54 -10.45 -8.44 -2.66
CA ALA A 54 -9.07 -8.94 -2.54
C ALA A 54 -8.76 -9.43 -1.12
N ILE A 55 -9.17 -8.68 -0.08
CA ILE A 55 -8.98 -9.05 1.33
C ILE A 55 -9.71 -10.35 1.66
N ARG A 56 -10.97 -10.50 1.22
CA ARG A 56 -11.76 -11.71 1.42
C ARG A 56 -11.15 -12.93 0.71
N GLY A 57 -10.63 -12.74 -0.51
CA GLY A 57 -9.91 -13.79 -1.24
C GLY A 57 -8.69 -14.29 -0.47
N GLY A 58 -7.99 -13.43 0.25
CA GLY A 58 -6.85 -13.77 1.13
C GLY A 58 -7.25 -14.42 2.46
N LYS A 59 -8.56 -14.55 2.77
CA LYS A 59 -9.08 -15.10 4.03
C LYS A 59 -8.51 -14.42 5.27
N ALA A 60 -8.37 -13.09 5.21
CA ALA A 60 -7.99 -12.28 6.36
C ALA A 60 -9.11 -12.29 7.42
N ASP A 61 -8.73 -12.27 8.70
CA ASP A 61 -9.66 -12.24 9.84
C ASP A 61 -9.80 -10.83 10.44
N GLY A 62 -8.95 -9.89 10.00
CA GLY A 62 -8.99 -8.48 10.39
C GLY A 62 -8.20 -7.60 9.44
N VAL A 63 -8.47 -6.31 9.47
CA VAL A 63 -7.79 -5.29 8.67
C VAL A 63 -7.47 -4.08 9.53
N ILE A 64 -6.27 -3.53 9.38
CA ILE A 64 -5.96 -2.18 9.84
C ILE A 64 -5.95 -1.28 8.60
N ALA A 65 -6.77 -0.24 8.62
CA ALA A 65 -6.86 0.75 7.55
C ALA A 65 -5.98 1.96 7.87
N ALA A 66 -5.14 2.40 6.93
CA ALA A 66 -4.36 3.61 7.05
C ALA A 66 -4.64 4.53 5.86
N VAL A 67 -5.22 5.69 6.12
CA VAL A 67 -5.37 6.78 5.15
C VAL A 67 -4.12 7.64 5.23
N VAL A 68 -3.31 7.63 4.19
CA VAL A 68 -2.07 8.44 4.12
C VAL A 68 -2.33 9.67 3.26
N SER A 69 -2.48 10.81 3.90
CA SER A 69 -2.72 12.10 3.24
C SER A 69 -2.40 13.25 4.19
N GLU A 70 -1.50 14.14 3.79
CA GLU A 70 -1.20 15.35 4.56
C GLU A 70 -2.43 16.25 4.69
N GLU A 71 -3.27 16.31 3.65
CA GLU A 71 -4.50 17.11 3.66
C GLU A 71 -5.51 16.54 4.66
N ALA A 72 -5.80 15.24 4.58
CA ALA A 72 -6.73 14.58 5.49
C ALA A 72 -6.24 14.61 6.95
N ALA A 73 -4.94 14.69 7.18
CA ALA A 73 -4.36 14.76 8.52
C ALA A 73 -4.45 16.15 9.18
N ARG A 74 -4.72 17.21 8.41
CA ARG A 74 -4.91 18.58 8.95
C ARG A 74 -6.24 18.73 9.65
N ASP A 75 -7.26 18.00 9.19
CA ASP A 75 -8.59 18.06 9.75
C ASP A 75 -8.71 17.08 10.93
N LEU A 76 -9.43 17.48 11.99
CA LEU A 76 -9.69 16.61 13.13
C LEU A 76 -10.59 15.42 12.77
N VAL A 77 -11.44 15.60 11.78
CA VAL A 77 -12.37 14.58 11.27
C VAL A 77 -12.04 14.34 9.79
N PRO A 78 -11.94 13.09 9.33
CA PRO A 78 -11.80 12.79 7.91
C PRO A 78 -12.94 13.41 7.09
N SER A 79 -12.66 13.78 5.83
CA SER A 79 -13.72 14.24 4.91
C SER A 79 -14.80 13.16 4.74
N ALA A 80 -16.01 13.56 4.34
CA ALA A 80 -17.12 12.63 4.14
C ALA A 80 -16.74 11.48 3.18
N ALA A 81 -16.04 11.77 2.08
CA ALA A 81 -15.62 10.76 1.13
C ALA A 81 -14.64 9.72 1.73
N ILE A 82 -13.73 10.16 2.61
CA ILE A 82 -12.83 9.25 3.33
C ILE A 82 -13.62 8.44 4.36
N GLN A 83 -14.57 9.06 5.04
CA GLN A 83 -15.43 8.37 6.00
C GLN A 83 -16.26 7.29 5.31
N ASP A 84 -16.90 7.63 4.20
CA ASP A 84 -17.68 6.68 3.38
C ASP A 84 -16.82 5.50 2.91
N ALA A 85 -15.55 5.75 2.51
CA ALA A 85 -14.62 4.69 2.13
C ALA A 85 -14.26 3.77 3.30
N LEU A 86 -14.04 4.31 4.50
CA LEU A 86 -13.76 3.53 5.70
C LEU A 86 -15.00 2.73 6.16
N ASP A 87 -16.19 3.32 6.05
CA ASP A 87 -17.45 2.66 6.38
C ASP A 87 -17.74 1.52 5.38
N GLY A 88 -17.51 1.76 4.07
CA GLY A 88 -17.60 0.73 3.04
C GLY A 88 -16.64 -0.44 3.28
N LEU A 89 -15.39 -0.13 3.68
CA LEU A 89 -14.44 -1.17 4.07
C LEU A 89 -14.94 -1.96 5.28
N SER A 90 -15.45 -1.28 6.31
CA SER A 90 -15.95 -1.88 7.55
C SER A 90 -17.20 -2.73 7.33
N ALA A 91 -18.05 -2.36 6.37
CA ALA A 91 -19.20 -3.17 5.97
C ALA A 91 -18.78 -4.49 5.26
N GLY A 92 -17.63 -4.48 4.60
CA GLY A 92 -17.13 -5.64 3.85
C GLY A 92 -16.21 -6.56 4.63
N VAL A 93 -15.40 -6.04 5.54
CA VAL A 93 -14.39 -6.79 6.32
C VAL A 93 -14.31 -6.26 7.74
N ARG A 94 -13.78 -7.08 8.67
CA ARG A 94 -13.57 -6.65 10.04
C ARG A 94 -12.40 -5.67 10.12
N VAL A 95 -12.69 -4.38 10.25
CA VAL A 95 -11.67 -3.36 10.53
C VAL A 95 -11.38 -3.36 12.04
N VAL A 96 -10.14 -3.65 12.42
CA VAL A 96 -9.69 -3.71 13.83
C VAL A 96 -9.01 -2.42 14.27
N GLY A 97 -8.80 -1.49 13.36
CA GLY A 97 -8.32 -0.15 13.60
C GLY A 97 -8.23 0.65 12.32
N ALA A 98 -8.48 1.94 12.40
CA ALA A 98 -8.36 2.88 11.30
C ALA A 98 -7.56 4.11 11.75
N VAL A 99 -6.62 4.54 10.94
CA VAL A 99 -5.77 5.70 11.23
C VAL A 99 -5.66 6.63 10.03
N VAL A 100 -5.52 7.92 10.31
CA VAL A 100 -5.09 8.93 9.34
C VAL A 100 -3.64 9.28 9.64
N VAL A 101 -2.83 9.31 8.61
CA VAL A 101 -1.38 9.53 8.67
C VAL A 101 -1.04 10.69 7.75
N ASP A 102 -0.26 11.66 8.23
CA ASP A 102 0.19 12.77 7.38
C ASP A 102 1.21 12.28 6.34
N ARG A 103 2.25 11.58 6.79
CA ARG A 103 3.29 11.03 5.93
C ARG A 103 3.99 9.83 6.58
N VAL A 104 4.40 8.87 5.77
CA VAL A 104 5.07 7.64 6.23
C VAL A 104 6.58 7.83 6.15
N GLN A 105 7.10 8.65 7.06
CA GLN A 105 8.53 8.94 7.22
C GLN A 105 8.82 9.31 8.67
N GLU A 106 10.11 9.42 9.02
CA GLU A 106 10.53 9.92 10.32
C GLU A 106 9.91 11.30 10.61
N GLY A 107 9.38 11.47 11.81
CA GLY A 107 8.66 12.68 12.21
C GLY A 107 7.22 12.78 11.70
N GLY A 108 6.74 11.81 10.92
CA GLY A 108 5.33 11.69 10.57
C GLY A 108 4.44 11.39 11.77
N ARG A 109 3.18 11.69 11.66
CA ARG A 109 2.19 11.51 12.73
C ARG A 109 0.98 10.74 12.23
N TRP A 110 0.44 9.94 13.12
CA TRP A 110 -0.84 9.26 12.91
C TRP A 110 -1.85 9.64 14.00
N ARG A 111 -3.11 9.57 13.68
CA ARG A 111 -4.23 9.67 14.61
C ARG A 111 -5.29 8.62 14.27
N CYS A 112 -6.05 8.23 15.26
CA CYS A 112 -7.18 7.32 15.08
C CYS A 112 -8.26 7.99 14.22
N ALA A 113 -8.85 7.25 13.29
CA ALA A 113 -9.91 7.74 12.42
C ALA A 113 -11.30 7.57 13.04
N ASP A 114 -11.45 6.69 14.03
CA ASP A 114 -12.72 6.38 14.72
C ASP A 114 -13.07 7.33 15.88
N GLY A 115 -12.30 8.41 16.04
CA GLY A 115 -12.57 9.43 17.05
C GLY A 115 -12.15 9.04 18.47
N CYS A 116 -11.45 7.93 18.69
CA CYS A 116 -11.00 7.53 20.03
C CYS A 116 -9.93 8.46 20.65
N GLY A 117 -9.43 9.46 19.87
CA GLY A 117 -8.44 10.43 20.31
C GLY A 117 -7.00 9.92 20.37
N ALA A 118 -6.78 8.64 20.11
CA ALA A 118 -5.41 8.10 20.07
C ALA A 118 -4.61 8.67 18.91
N SER A 119 -3.36 9.04 19.16
CA SER A 119 -2.43 9.56 18.18
C SER A 119 -0.99 9.24 18.58
N GLY A 120 -0.06 9.43 17.66
CA GLY A 120 1.35 9.20 17.92
C GLY A 120 2.26 9.53 16.75
N ALA A 121 3.55 9.27 16.94
CA ALA A 121 4.53 9.39 15.88
C ALA A 121 4.58 8.10 15.04
N VAL A 122 4.87 8.27 13.74
CA VAL A 122 5.27 7.17 12.86
C VAL A 122 6.67 6.74 13.26
N SER A 123 6.88 5.43 13.47
CA SER A 123 8.22 4.90 13.69
C SER A 123 9.07 5.09 12.44
N ASP A 124 10.37 5.36 12.59
CA ASP A 124 11.28 5.50 11.44
C ASP A 124 11.18 4.26 10.53
N PRO A 125 10.72 4.43 9.28
CA PRO A 125 10.57 3.30 8.35
C PRO A 125 11.88 2.55 8.09
N LYS A 126 13.03 3.23 8.16
CA LYS A 126 14.35 2.65 7.90
C LYS A 126 14.81 1.75 9.05
N SER A 127 14.31 1.98 10.26
CA SER A 127 14.63 1.18 11.45
C SER A 127 13.67 0.00 11.66
N SER A 128 12.68 -0.19 10.77
CA SER A 128 11.73 -1.28 10.89
C SER A 128 12.38 -2.64 10.59
N VAL A 129 11.94 -3.70 11.28
CA VAL A 129 12.37 -5.08 11.02
C VAL A 129 12.12 -5.48 9.57
N MET A 130 11.01 -5.00 8.98
CA MET A 130 10.68 -5.26 7.58
C MET A 130 11.64 -4.57 6.61
N ALA A 131 12.17 -3.38 6.96
CA ALA A 131 13.20 -2.72 6.15
C ALA A 131 14.52 -3.50 6.21
N ALA A 132 14.92 -3.98 7.37
CA ALA A 132 16.10 -4.82 7.53
C ALA A 132 15.98 -6.13 6.72
N ALA A 133 14.81 -6.79 6.77
CA ALA A 133 14.53 -7.99 5.97
C ALA A 133 14.58 -7.69 4.47
N ALA A 134 13.96 -6.59 4.02
CA ALA A 134 13.97 -6.19 2.62
C ALA A 134 15.39 -5.98 2.08
N VAL A 135 16.25 -5.33 2.87
CA VAL A 135 17.67 -5.12 2.50
C VAL A 135 18.43 -6.46 2.45
N ALA A 136 18.20 -7.33 3.44
CA ALA A 136 18.84 -8.65 3.47
C ALA A 136 18.44 -9.54 2.28
N GLU A 137 17.20 -9.39 1.78
CA GLU A 137 16.69 -10.08 0.60
C GLU A 137 17.11 -9.39 -0.72
N GLY A 138 17.86 -8.30 -0.67
CA GLY A 138 18.27 -7.53 -1.84
C GLY A 138 17.14 -6.77 -2.51
N ARG A 139 16.01 -6.58 -1.83
CA ARG A 139 14.89 -5.79 -2.36
C ARG A 139 15.23 -4.31 -2.36
N ARG A 140 15.02 -3.68 -3.51
CA ARG A 140 15.19 -2.23 -3.65
C ARG A 140 14.00 -1.51 -3.04
N LEU A 141 14.27 -0.51 -2.20
CA LEU A 141 13.29 0.44 -1.72
C LEU A 141 13.40 1.73 -2.55
N TYR A 142 12.30 2.15 -3.12
CA TYR A 142 12.21 3.33 -3.96
C TYR A 142 11.76 4.54 -3.15
N GLY A 143 12.11 5.74 -3.59
CA GLY A 143 11.68 6.98 -2.96
C GLY A 143 10.21 7.33 -3.23
N SER A 144 9.65 6.81 -4.35
CA SER A 144 8.26 7.04 -4.74
C SER A 144 7.71 5.89 -5.60
N ARG A 145 6.37 5.87 -5.77
CA ARG A 145 5.71 4.96 -6.72
C ARG A 145 6.16 5.21 -8.16
N ASP A 146 6.38 6.47 -8.52
CA ASP A 146 6.81 6.84 -9.87
C ASP A 146 8.19 6.28 -10.20
N GLU A 147 9.09 6.21 -9.24
CA GLU A 147 10.37 5.53 -9.40
C GLU A 147 10.20 4.03 -9.64
N VAL A 148 9.23 3.37 -8.99
CA VAL A 148 8.91 1.96 -9.27
C VAL A 148 8.43 1.81 -10.71
N VAL A 149 7.49 2.64 -11.14
CA VAL A 149 6.97 2.61 -12.52
C VAL A 149 8.10 2.87 -13.53
N ALA A 150 8.94 3.87 -13.27
CA ALA A 150 10.09 4.18 -14.12
C ALA A 150 11.10 3.03 -14.21
N SER A 151 11.26 2.24 -13.15
CA SER A 151 12.20 1.11 -13.11
C SER A 151 11.80 -0.05 -14.03
N VAL A 152 10.51 -0.17 -14.37
CA VAL A 152 9.94 -1.18 -15.26
C VAL A 152 9.48 -0.61 -16.59
N ALA A 153 9.72 0.69 -16.82
CA ALA A 153 9.38 1.33 -18.09
C ALA A 153 10.20 0.73 -19.25
N VAL A 154 9.55 0.58 -20.39
CA VAL A 154 10.19 0.04 -21.59
C VAL A 154 11.24 1.04 -22.09
N ASP A 155 12.50 0.61 -22.09
CA ASP A 155 13.57 1.30 -22.80
C ASP A 155 13.39 1.05 -24.31
N GLY A 156 12.84 2.05 -25.01
CA GLY A 156 12.54 1.95 -26.44
C GLY A 156 13.76 1.67 -27.30
N ALA A 157 14.94 2.19 -26.93
CA ALA A 157 16.19 1.94 -27.66
C ALA A 157 16.62 0.48 -27.48
N ARG A 158 16.55 -0.04 -26.29
CA ARG A 158 16.86 -1.43 -25.96
C ARG A 158 15.84 -2.40 -26.58
N ALA A 159 14.55 -2.06 -26.53
CA ALA A 159 13.51 -2.84 -27.17
C ALA A 159 13.71 -2.94 -28.68
N ALA A 160 14.04 -1.82 -29.35
CA ALA A 160 14.35 -1.79 -30.79
C ALA A 160 15.61 -2.59 -31.15
N ALA A 161 16.62 -2.60 -30.28
CA ALA A 161 17.84 -3.38 -30.49
C ALA A 161 17.59 -4.90 -30.33
N VAL A 162 16.69 -5.31 -29.47
CA VAL A 162 16.36 -6.72 -29.18
C VAL A 162 15.31 -7.29 -30.15
N ALA A 163 14.38 -6.46 -30.65
CA ALA A 163 13.28 -6.88 -31.51
C ALA A 163 13.73 -7.72 -32.73
N PRO A 164 14.82 -7.37 -33.48
CA PRO A 164 15.31 -8.19 -34.59
C PRO A 164 15.81 -9.57 -34.16
N LEU A 165 16.31 -9.71 -32.92
CA LEU A 165 16.82 -10.98 -32.38
C LEU A 165 15.68 -11.93 -31.98
N MET A 166 14.52 -11.40 -31.65
CA MET A 166 13.33 -12.17 -31.27
C MET A 166 12.65 -12.79 -32.51
N VAL A 167 12.70 -12.12 -33.66
CA VAL A 167 12.09 -12.63 -34.91
C VAL A 167 12.84 -13.86 -35.44
N GLY A 168 14.13 -14.05 -35.12
CA GLY A 168 14.90 -15.21 -35.49
C GLY A 168 14.76 -16.45 -34.59
N ALA A 169 14.17 -16.30 -33.42
CA ALA A 169 14.04 -17.38 -32.43
C ALA A 169 12.74 -18.20 -32.53
N GLY A 170 11.81 -17.82 -33.42
CA GLY A 170 10.54 -18.49 -33.67
C GLY A 170 10.65 -19.53 -34.78
N GLY A 171 11.45 -20.59 -34.59
CA GLY A 171 11.36 -21.77 -35.42
C GLY A 171 10.03 -22.51 -35.11
N PRO A 172 9.40 -23.20 -36.10
CA PRO A 172 8.17 -23.92 -35.88
C PRO A 172 8.38 -25.01 -34.80
N VAL A 173 7.57 -24.94 -33.73
CA VAL A 173 7.43 -26.10 -32.83
C VAL A 173 6.87 -27.24 -33.68
N GLY A 174 7.71 -28.20 -34.00
CA GLY A 174 7.31 -29.36 -34.77
C GLY A 174 6.26 -30.16 -33.97
N ASP A 175 5.16 -30.44 -34.63
CA ASP A 175 4.19 -31.46 -34.19
C ASP A 175 4.89 -32.81 -34.02
N VAL A 176 4.82 -33.34 -32.80
CA VAL A 176 5.02 -34.78 -32.52
C VAL A 176 3.81 -35.33 -31.83
#